data_775ef454b1a4d117d61c31089b9df76c
#
_entry.id   775ef454b1a4d117d61c31089b9df76c
#
_cell.length_a   1.000
_cell.length_b   1.000
_cell.length_c   1.000
_cell.angle_alpha   90.00
_cell.angle_beta   90.00
_cell.angle_gamma   90.00
#
_symmetry.space_group_name_H-M   'P 1'
#
loop_
_entity.id
_entity.type
_entity.pdbx_description
1 polymer ?
#
loop_
_entity_poly.entity_id
_entity_poly.type
_entity_poly.pdbx_seq_one_letter_code
_entity_poly.pdbx_strand_id
1 'polypeptide(L)'
;FNDITDNMDLAEEFIKYCVKWALDNCADDVKFLNDMFDKGLIERLQGVLKDDFVRLPYTDGIKILEEAVAKGHKFEFPVYWGVDLASEHERFLVEEHFKRPVILTDYPKEIKAFYMKQNEDGKTVRAMDVLFPKIGEIIGGSEREADYNKLMTRIEEMHIPMKDMWWYLDTRKFGTCPHSGFGLGFERLLLFVTGMANIR
;
A
#
# COMPACT_ATOMS: atom_id res chain seq x y z
N PHE A 1 17.99 9.41 3.27
CA PHE A 1 18.53 8.75 2.06
C PHE A 1 17.83 7.39 1.83
N ASN A 2 16.51 7.32 2.06
CA ASN A 2 15.74 6.07 1.95
C ASN A 2 15.15 5.90 0.56
N ASP A 3 15.32 4.71 0.00
CA ASP A 3 14.67 4.28 -1.24
C ASP A 3 13.33 3.58 -0.96
N ILE A 4 12.74 3.00 -1.99
CA ILE A 4 11.45 2.27 -1.85
C ILE A 4 11.61 1.01 -0.99
N THR A 5 12.76 0.35 -1.01
CA THR A 5 13.00 -0.87 -0.22
C THR A 5 13.07 -0.55 1.26
N ASP A 6 13.83 0.47 1.63
CA ASP A 6 13.89 0.97 3.02
C ASP A 6 12.50 1.38 3.54
N ASN A 7 11.70 1.99 2.66
CA ASN A 7 10.35 2.42 2.99
C ASN A 7 9.39 1.25 3.23
N MET A 8 9.51 0.19 2.42
CA MET A 8 8.75 -1.06 2.62
C MET A 8 9.14 -1.74 3.92
N ASP A 9 10.44 -1.84 4.23
CA ASP A 9 10.94 -2.43 5.46
C ASP A 9 10.41 -1.69 6.68
N LEU A 10 10.50 -0.36 6.67
CA LEU A 10 9.99 0.47 7.75
C LEU A 10 8.48 0.34 7.93
N ALA A 11 7.71 0.30 6.84
CA ALA A 11 6.26 0.15 6.90
C ALA A 11 5.85 -1.20 7.50
N GLU A 12 6.52 -2.27 7.11
CA GLU A 12 6.30 -3.62 7.66
C GLU A 12 6.64 -3.68 9.15
N GLU A 13 7.82 -3.22 9.54
CA GLU A 13 8.25 -3.19 10.94
C GLU A 13 7.32 -2.33 11.81
N PHE A 14 6.90 -1.18 11.30
CA PHE A 14 6.01 -0.27 12.00
C PHE A 14 4.65 -0.90 12.30
N ILE A 15 4.03 -1.55 11.30
CA ILE A 15 2.75 -2.23 11.52
C ILE A 15 2.91 -3.43 12.46
N LYS A 16 3.94 -4.26 12.26
CA LYS A 16 4.23 -5.38 13.16
C LYS A 16 4.44 -4.91 14.61
N TYR A 17 5.14 -3.80 14.80
CA TYR A 17 5.29 -3.19 16.12
C TYR A 17 3.95 -2.81 16.73
N CYS A 18 3.08 -2.11 15.99
CA CYS A 18 1.76 -1.69 16.49
C CYS A 18 0.88 -2.90 16.85
N VAL A 19 0.84 -3.92 16.00
CA VAL A 19 0.06 -5.14 16.24
C VAL A 19 0.60 -5.90 17.45
N LYS A 20 1.91 -6.05 17.54
CA LYS A 20 2.55 -6.70 18.70
C LYS A 20 2.26 -5.95 19.98
N TRP A 21 2.37 -4.61 19.95
CA TRP A 21 2.10 -3.78 21.12
C TRP A 21 0.66 -3.96 21.61
N ALA A 22 -0.31 -4.00 20.70
CA ALA A 22 -1.71 -4.23 21.06
C ALA A 22 -1.93 -5.62 21.70
N LEU A 23 -1.34 -6.67 21.13
CA LEU A 23 -1.43 -8.01 21.70
C LEU A 23 -0.80 -8.12 23.10
N ASP A 24 0.33 -7.44 23.31
CA ASP A 24 1.09 -7.51 24.58
C ASP A 24 0.48 -6.63 25.67
N ASN A 25 -0.07 -5.46 25.33
CA ASN A 25 -0.48 -4.44 26.30
C ASN A 25 -2.00 -4.25 26.42
N CYS A 26 -2.79 -4.73 25.45
CA CYS A 26 -4.25 -4.66 25.45
C CYS A 26 -4.88 -6.07 25.35
N ALA A 27 -4.24 -7.08 25.96
CA ALA A 27 -4.62 -8.48 25.79
C ALA A 27 -6.09 -8.76 26.21
N ASP A 28 -6.56 -8.17 27.30
CA ASP A 28 -7.94 -8.36 27.78
C ASP A 28 -8.95 -7.73 26.81
N ASP A 29 -8.65 -6.52 26.28
CA ASP A 29 -9.52 -5.86 25.30
C ASP A 29 -9.54 -6.63 23.98
N VAL A 30 -8.38 -7.06 23.50
CA VAL A 30 -8.28 -7.87 22.27
C VAL A 30 -9.01 -9.20 22.42
N LYS A 31 -8.90 -9.85 23.60
CA LYS A 31 -9.65 -11.06 23.91
C LYS A 31 -11.16 -10.82 23.91
N PHE A 32 -11.61 -9.75 24.54
CA PHE A 32 -13.04 -9.38 24.55
C PHE A 32 -13.55 -9.15 23.11
N LEU A 33 -12.81 -8.40 22.30
CA LEU A 33 -13.18 -8.13 20.90
C LEU A 33 -13.19 -9.40 20.06
N ASN A 34 -12.22 -10.29 20.27
CA ASN A 34 -12.19 -11.61 19.62
C ASN A 34 -13.42 -12.45 19.94
N ASP A 35 -13.79 -12.50 21.21
CA ASP A 35 -14.88 -13.36 21.67
C ASP A 35 -16.28 -12.82 21.29
N MET A 36 -16.43 -11.49 21.26
CA MET A 36 -17.72 -10.82 21.08
C MET A 36 -17.99 -10.36 19.64
N PHE A 37 -16.96 -10.00 18.87
CA PHE A 37 -17.16 -9.35 17.57
C PHE A 37 -16.50 -10.10 16.40
N ASP A 38 -15.26 -10.57 16.54
CA ASP A 38 -14.54 -11.25 15.46
C ASP A 38 -13.69 -12.40 15.99
N LYS A 39 -14.26 -13.59 15.99
CA LYS A 39 -13.66 -14.83 16.54
C LYS A 39 -12.33 -15.24 15.91
N GLY A 40 -11.94 -14.64 14.80
CA GLY A 40 -10.65 -14.87 14.14
C GLY A 40 -9.63 -13.74 14.35
N LEU A 41 -9.93 -12.77 15.22
CA LEU A 41 -9.11 -11.58 15.41
C LEU A 41 -7.70 -11.91 15.87
N ILE A 42 -7.56 -12.65 16.97
CA ILE A 42 -6.24 -12.98 17.55
C ILE A 42 -5.39 -13.78 16.57
N GLU A 43 -5.97 -14.79 15.92
CA GLU A 43 -5.27 -15.60 14.92
C GLU A 43 -4.75 -14.73 13.76
N ARG A 44 -5.59 -13.80 13.28
CA ARG A 44 -5.21 -12.87 12.21
C ARG A 44 -4.09 -11.90 12.62
N LEU A 45 -4.17 -11.35 13.84
CA LEU A 45 -3.12 -10.48 14.38
C LEU A 45 -1.79 -11.23 14.55
N GLN A 46 -1.84 -12.45 15.07
CA GLN A 46 -0.65 -13.30 15.20
C GLN A 46 -0.08 -13.70 13.83
N GLY A 47 -0.94 -13.94 12.85
CA GLY A 47 -0.53 -14.25 11.47
C GLY A 47 0.28 -13.13 10.83
N VAL A 48 -0.05 -11.87 11.09
CA VAL A 48 0.73 -10.71 10.61
C VAL A 48 2.15 -10.67 11.18
N LEU A 49 2.35 -11.16 12.41
CA LEU A 49 3.67 -11.16 13.07
C LEU A 49 4.55 -12.32 12.63
N LYS A 50 3.94 -13.40 12.11
CA LYS A 50 4.65 -14.65 11.85
C LYS A 50 5.50 -14.61 10.60
N ASP A 51 4.96 -14.07 9.51
CA ASP A 51 5.59 -14.12 8.20
C ASP A 51 5.92 -12.71 7.69
N ASP A 52 6.90 -12.62 6.79
CA ASP A 52 7.20 -11.38 6.08
C ASP A 52 6.05 -11.04 5.10
N PHE A 53 5.82 -9.74 4.89
CA PHE A 53 4.84 -9.30 3.91
C PHE A 53 5.31 -9.63 2.49
N VAL A 54 4.39 -10.08 1.66
CA VAL A 54 4.71 -10.34 0.24
C VAL A 54 5.02 -9.03 -0.45
N ARG A 55 6.14 -8.95 -1.16
CA ARG A 55 6.48 -7.82 -2.03
C ARG A 55 6.14 -8.19 -3.46
N LEU A 56 5.13 -7.53 -4.01
CA LEU A 56 4.53 -7.90 -5.28
C LEU A 56 4.53 -6.69 -6.22
N PRO A 57 5.23 -6.74 -7.37
CA PRO A 57 5.04 -5.74 -8.41
C PRO A 57 3.61 -5.78 -8.95
N TYR A 58 3.02 -4.61 -9.23
CA TYR A 58 1.67 -4.49 -9.79
C TYR A 58 1.47 -5.36 -11.03
N THR A 59 2.44 -5.38 -11.94
CA THR A 59 2.37 -6.20 -13.15
C THR A 59 2.18 -7.69 -12.85
N ASP A 60 2.84 -8.21 -11.82
CA ASP A 60 2.68 -9.61 -11.41
C ASP A 60 1.36 -9.83 -10.66
N GLY A 61 0.92 -8.84 -9.90
CA GLY A 61 -0.43 -8.84 -9.31
C GLY A 61 -1.53 -8.95 -10.37
N ILE A 62 -1.43 -8.18 -11.45
CA ILE A 62 -2.38 -8.27 -12.58
C ILE A 62 -2.36 -9.66 -13.21
N LYS A 63 -1.20 -10.26 -13.46
CA LYS A 63 -1.11 -11.62 -14.01
C LYS A 63 -1.83 -12.65 -13.13
N ILE A 64 -1.64 -12.56 -11.80
CA ILE A 64 -2.35 -13.43 -10.84
C ILE A 64 -3.86 -13.28 -10.95
N LEU A 65 -4.35 -12.04 -11.05
CA LEU A 65 -5.78 -11.77 -11.21
C LEU A 65 -6.32 -12.26 -12.56
N GLU A 66 -5.58 -12.05 -13.67
CA GLU A 66 -5.93 -12.55 -15.00
C GLU A 66 -5.98 -14.10 -15.03
N GLU A 67 -5.02 -14.76 -14.36
CA GLU A 67 -5.05 -16.24 -14.21
C GLU A 67 -6.26 -16.71 -13.40
N ALA A 68 -6.64 -15.97 -12.36
CA ALA A 68 -7.85 -16.30 -11.59
C ALA A 68 -9.11 -16.20 -12.46
N VAL A 69 -9.23 -15.15 -13.27
CA VAL A 69 -10.33 -15.00 -14.25
C VAL A 69 -10.33 -16.16 -15.25
N ALA A 70 -9.16 -16.55 -15.78
CA ALA A 70 -9.03 -17.68 -16.71
C ALA A 70 -9.45 -19.02 -16.07
N LYS A 71 -9.26 -19.17 -14.77
CA LYS A 71 -9.71 -20.34 -13.97
C LYS A 71 -11.17 -20.27 -13.55
N GLY A 72 -11.91 -19.23 -13.96
CA GLY A 72 -13.34 -19.08 -13.71
C GLY A 72 -13.74 -18.21 -12.52
N HIS A 73 -12.78 -17.56 -11.85
CA HIS A 73 -13.11 -16.54 -10.84
C HIS A 73 -13.78 -15.34 -11.50
N LYS A 74 -14.83 -14.82 -10.90
CA LYS A 74 -15.59 -13.68 -11.44
C LYS A 74 -15.40 -12.48 -10.53
N PHE A 75 -14.76 -11.46 -11.07
CA PHE A 75 -14.73 -10.13 -10.46
C PHE A 75 -15.88 -9.27 -11.01
N GLU A 76 -16.36 -8.33 -10.22
CA GLU A 76 -17.34 -7.33 -10.63
C GLU A 76 -16.71 -6.31 -11.60
N PHE A 77 -15.46 -5.91 -11.31
CA PHE A 77 -14.69 -4.98 -12.12
C PHE A 77 -13.70 -5.70 -13.04
N PRO A 78 -13.41 -5.14 -14.22
CA PRO A 78 -12.50 -5.77 -15.19
C PRO A 78 -11.05 -5.78 -14.68
N VAL A 79 -10.31 -6.82 -15.06
CA VAL A 79 -8.89 -6.96 -14.79
C VAL A 79 -8.11 -6.75 -16.08
N TYR A 80 -7.23 -5.77 -16.11
CA TYR A 80 -6.28 -5.52 -17.19
C TYR A 80 -5.13 -4.63 -16.71
N TRP A 81 -3.99 -4.69 -17.36
CA TRP A 81 -2.86 -3.84 -16.99
C TRP A 81 -3.17 -2.35 -17.17
N GLY A 82 -2.93 -1.55 -16.16
CA GLY A 82 -3.24 -0.11 -16.12
C GLY A 82 -4.55 0.22 -15.41
N VAL A 83 -5.34 -0.78 -14.99
CA VAL A 83 -6.55 -0.53 -14.18
C VAL A 83 -6.17 -0.11 -12.75
N ASP A 84 -6.88 0.85 -12.19
CA ASP A 84 -6.84 1.10 -10.76
C ASP A 84 -7.58 -0.03 -10.04
N LEU A 85 -6.87 -0.73 -9.15
CA LEU A 85 -7.41 -1.95 -8.52
C LEU A 85 -8.61 -1.64 -7.64
N ALA A 86 -9.70 -2.37 -7.87
CA ALA A 86 -10.84 -2.33 -6.97
C ALA A 86 -10.56 -3.13 -5.70
N SER A 87 -11.28 -2.84 -4.63
CA SER A 87 -11.14 -3.52 -3.33
C SER A 87 -11.26 -5.05 -3.42
N GLU A 88 -12.05 -5.57 -4.35
CA GLU A 88 -12.17 -7.02 -4.57
C GLU A 88 -10.88 -7.64 -5.12
N HIS A 89 -10.15 -6.91 -6.01
CA HIS A 89 -8.86 -7.36 -6.54
C HIS A 89 -7.80 -7.42 -5.44
N GLU A 90 -7.73 -6.38 -4.61
CA GLU A 90 -6.81 -6.31 -3.48
C GLU A 90 -7.09 -7.43 -2.47
N ARG A 91 -8.36 -7.64 -2.12
CA ARG A 91 -8.79 -8.69 -1.20
C ARG A 91 -8.48 -10.08 -1.74
N PHE A 92 -8.70 -10.33 -3.03
CA PHE A 92 -8.33 -11.60 -3.65
C PHE A 92 -6.84 -11.90 -3.47
N LEU A 93 -5.96 -10.93 -3.75
CA LEU A 93 -4.52 -11.11 -3.58
C LEU A 93 -4.15 -11.45 -2.14
N VAL A 94 -4.72 -10.74 -1.17
CA VAL A 94 -4.36 -10.87 0.24
C VAL A 94 -5.03 -12.05 0.93
N GLU A 95 -6.33 -12.29 0.66
CA GLU A 95 -7.15 -13.25 1.41
C GLU A 95 -7.19 -14.63 0.76
N GLU A 96 -7.18 -14.69 -0.58
CA GLU A 96 -7.34 -15.94 -1.32
C GLU A 96 -6.01 -16.48 -1.85
N HIS A 97 -5.20 -15.62 -2.48
CA HIS A 97 -3.97 -16.05 -3.15
C HIS A 97 -2.81 -16.21 -2.16
N PHE A 98 -2.38 -15.13 -1.51
CA PHE A 98 -1.20 -15.17 -0.61
C PHE A 98 -1.54 -15.51 0.85
N LYS A 99 -2.75 -15.23 1.30
CA LYS A 99 -3.25 -15.43 2.68
C LYS A 99 -2.39 -14.74 3.75
N ARG A 100 -1.81 -13.60 3.40
CA ARG A 100 -0.99 -12.74 4.25
C ARG A 100 -0.90 -11.33 3.67
N PRO A 101 -0.44 -10.32 4.43
CA PRO A 101 -0.29 -8.96 3.92
C PRO A 101 0.60 -8.89 2.68
N VAL A 102 0.24 -8.00 1.77
CA VAL A 102 0.95 -7.78 0.50
C VAL A 102 1.34 -6.31 0.39
N ILE A 103 2.59 -6.04 0.04
CA ILE A 103 3.06 -4.73 -0.38
C ILE A 103 3.08 -4.73 -1.91
N LEU A 104 2.15 -4.03 -2.51
CA LEU A 104 2.03 -3.91 -3.95
C LEU A 104 2.81 -2.69 -4.42
N THR A 105 3.71 -2.86 -5.42
CA THR A 105 4.65 -1.83 -5.87
C THR A 105 4.61 -1.64 -7.38
N ASP A 106 5.35 -0.65 -7.88
CA ASP A 106 5.61 -0.44 -9.31
C ASP A 106 4.32 -0.32 -10.14
N TYR A 107 3.44 0.55 -9.68
CA TYR A 107 2.17 0.84 -10.33
C TYR A 107 2.34 1.61 -11.64
N PRO A 108 1.40 1.48 -12.60
CA PRO A 108 1.35 2.35 -13.77
C PRO A 108 1.35 3.83 -13.36
N LYS A 109 2.17 4.64 -14.03
CA LYS A 109 2.30 6.08 -13.71
C LYS A 109 1.01 6.87 -13.90
N GLU A 110 0.13 6.39 -14.79
CA GLU A 110 -1.12 7.05 -15.16
C GLU A 110 -2.14 7.09 -14.01
N ILE A 111 -2.08 6.10 -13.11
CA ILE A 111 -3.02 5.97 -11.98
C ILE A 111 -2.42 6.43 -10.64
N LYS A 112 -1.20 6.96 -10.65
CA LYS A 112 -0.51 7.41 -9.43
C LYS A 112 -0.09 8.89 -9.51
N ALA A 113 0.23 9.46 -8.35
CA ALA A 113 0.51 10.89 -8.20
C ALA A 113 1.81 11.33 -8.90
N PHE A 114 1.85 12.60 -9.31
CA PHE A 114 2.94 13.21 -10.06
C PHE A 114 4.30 13.16 -9.37
N TYR A 115 4.33 13.16 -8.05
CA TYR A 115 5.55 13.24 -7.25
C TYR A 115 6.26 11.91 -7.03
N MET A 116 5.69 10.81 -7.50
CA MET A 116 6.28 9.49 -7.35
C MET A 116 7.38 9.28 -8.36
N LYS A 117 8.50 8.71 -7.90
CA LYS A 117 9.67 8.46 -8.75
C LYS A 117 9.34 7.47 -9.86
N GLN A 118 9.65 7.84 -11.10
CA GLN A 118 9.47 6.94 -12.24
C GLN A 118 10.58 5.89 -12.27
N ASN A 119 10.19 4.66 -12.64
CA ASN A 119 11.13 3.61 -12.98
C ASN A 119 11.79 3.86 -14.34
N GLU A 120 12.88 3.14 -14.63
CA GLU A 120 13.62 3.27 -15.90
C GLU A 120 12.81 2.80 -17.12
N ASP A 121 11.76 2.01 -16.91
CA ASP A 121 10.84 1.54 -17.96
C ASP A 121 9.97 2.67 -18.56
N GLY A 122 9.93 3.85 -17.91
CA GLY A 122 9.12 5.00 -18.29
C GLY A 122 7.61 4.79 -18.17
N LYS A 123 7.14 3.66 -17.65
CA LYS A 123 5.73 3.28 -17.56
C LYS A 123 5.23 3.16 -16.13
N THR A 124 6.09 2.78 -15.22
CA THR A 124 5.74 2.54 -13.81
C THR A 124 6.41 3.54 -12.87
N VAL A 125 5.88 3.64 -11.66
CA VAL A 125 6.40 4.50 -10.59
C VAL A 125 6.64 3.68 -9.33
N ARG A 126 7.60 4.09 -8.52
CA ARG A 126 7.96 3.48 -7.23
C ARG A 126 6.95 3.84 -6.13
N ALA A 127 5.68 3.50 -6.41
CA ALA A 127 4.62 3.52 -5.41
C ALA A 127 4.66 2.27 -4.55
N MET A 128 4.08 2.32 -3.38
CA MET A 128 3.80 1.16 -2.54
C MET A 128 2.46 1.33 -1.84
N ASP A 129 1.63 0.30 -1.89
CA ASP A 129 0.41 0.19 -1.08
C ASP A 129 0.50 -1.10 -0.27
N VAL A 130 0.31 -0.99 1.05
CA VAL A 130 0.30 -2.15 1.95
C VAL A 130 -1.13 -2.61 2.14
N LEU A 131 -1.42 -3.80 1.65
CA LEU A 131 -2.75 -4.41 1.62
C LEU A 131 -2.91 -5.43 2.76
N PHE A 132 -4.00 -5.31 3.50
CA PHE A 132 -4.31 -6.15 4.65
C PHE A 132 -5.64 -6.90 4.48
N PRO A 133 -5.76 -8.11 5.06
CA PRO A 133 -7.03 -8.86 5.06
C PRO A 133 -8.15 -8.03 5.70
N LYS A 134 -9.34 -8.07 5.14
CA LYS A 134 -10.56 -7.35 5.56
C LYS A 134 -10.52 -5.82 5.45
N ILE A 135 -9.32 -5.23 5.34
CA ILE A 135 -9.13 -3.77 5.32
C ILE A 135 -8.84 -3.25 3.91
N GLY A 136 -8.07 -3.99 3.09
CA GLY A 136 -7.49 -3.45 1.87
C GLY A 136 -6.26 -2.60 2.16
N GLU A 137 -6.06 -1.50 1.45
CA GLU A 137 -4.95 -0.58 1.65
C GLU A 137 -4.98 0.02 3.06
N ILE A 138 -3.93 -0.22 3.87
CA ILE A 138 -3.73 0.38 5.20
C ILE A 138 -2.64 1.45 5.20
N ILE A 139 -1.65 1.30 4.33
CA ILE A 139 -0.58 2.26 4.07
C ILE A 139 -0.50 2.54 2.58
N GLY A 140 -0.37 3.81 2.21
CA GLY A 140 0.04 4.25 0.89
C GLY A 140 1.32 5.06 0.95
N GLY A 141 2.27 4.80 0.06
CA GLY A 141 3.56 5.46 0.06
C GLY A 141 4.27 5.45 -1.30
N SER A 142 5.45 6.05 -1.34
CA SER A 142 6.31 5.99 -2.53
C SER A 142 7.73 6.47 -2.24
N GLU A 143 8.67 6.10 -3.10
CA GLU A 143 9.88 6.88 -3.30
C GLU A 143 9.52 8.15 -4.08
N ARG A 144 10.08 9.30 -3.68
CA ARG A 144 9.75 10.59 -4.28
C ARG A 144 10.69 10.89 -5.45
N GLU A 145 10.17 11.53 -6.51
CA GLU A 145 11.01 11.97 -7.60
C GLU A 145 11.96 13.09 -7.09
N ALA A 146 13.24 12.81 -7.15
CA ALA A 146 14.29 13.72 -6.73
C ALA A 146 14.86 14.58 -7.89
N ASP A 147 14.67 14.14 -9.13
CA ASP A 147 15.11 14.90 -10.30
C ASP A 147 14.13 16.02 -10.61
N TYR A 148 14.64 17.27 -10.60
CA TYR A 148 13.85 18.48 -10.87
C TYR A 148 13.17 18.45 -12.24
N ASN A 149 13.91 18.05 -13.29
CA ASN A 149 13.39 18.09 -14.66
C ASN A 149 12.33 17.00 -14.88
N LYS A 150 12.55 15.81 -14.34
CA LYS A 150 11.54 14.73 -14.39
C LYS A 150 10.26 15.12 -13.66
N LEU A 151 10.40 15.70 -12.47
CA LEU A 151 9.27 16.17 -11.69
C LEU A 151 8.49 17.26 -12.43
N MET A 152 9.19 18.24 -13.02
CA MET A 152 8.58 19.32 -13.80
C MET A 152 7.85 18.79 -15.01
N THR A 153 8.46 17.89 -15.78
CA THR A 153 7.83 17.24 -16.93
C THR A 153 6.54 16.51 -16.51
N ARG A 154 6.56 15.82 -15.36
CA ARG A 154 5.39 15.09 -14.88
C ARG A 154 4.26 16.03 -14.46
N ILE A 155 4.55 17.15 -13.82
CA ILE A 155 3.57 18.18 -13.48
C ILE A 155 2.91 18.75 -14.75
N GLU A 156 3.69 19.00 -15.80
CA GLU A 156 3.18 19.45 -17.09
C GLU A 156 2.31 18.41 -17.79
N GLU A 157 2.75 17.15 -17.86
CA GLU A 157 1.96 16.03 -18.42
C GLU A 157 0.60 15.88 -17.74
N MET A 158 0.54 16.08 -16.44
CA MET A 158 -0.69 15.99 -15.65
C MET A 158 -1.49 17.30 -15.61
N HIS A 159 -1.08 18.33 -16.36
CA HIS A 159 -1.73 19.64 -16.42
C HIS A 159 -1.93 20.32 -15.06
N ILE A 160 -1.00 20.10 -14.13
CA ILE A 160 -1.05 20.72 -12.80
C ILE A 160 -0.56 22.17 -12.91
N PRO A 161 -1.28 23.16 -12.37
CA PRO A 161 -0.87 24.56 -12.45
C PRO A 161 0.46 24.81 -11.74
N MET A 162 1.49 25.22 -12.48
CA MET A 162 2.84 25.48 -11.95
C MET A 162 2.88 26.52 -10.83
N LYS A 163 1.98 27.52 -10.88
CA LYS A 163 1.87 28.56 -9.85
C LYS A 163 1.60 28.01 -8.45
N ASP A 164 1.03 26.80 -8.36
CA ASP A 164 0.67 26.16 -7.10
C ASP A 164 1.77 25.18 -6.63
N MET A 165 2.76 24.88 -7.51
CA MET A 165 3.80 23.87 -7.28
C MET A 165 5.22 24.42 -7.11
N TRP A 166 5.41 25.75 -7.20
CA TRP A 166 6.74 26.38 -7.17
C TRP A 166 7.54 25.98 -5.91
N TRP A 167 6.90 26.01 -4.75
CA TRP A 167 7.54 25.66 -3.46
C TRP A 167 7.98 24.19 -3.40
N TYR A 168 7.22 23.30 -4.03
CA TYR A 168 7.53 21.87 -4.09
C TYR A 168 8.71 21.62 -5.05
N LEU A 169 8.74 22.32 -6.18
CA LEU A 169 9.85 22.28 -7.12
C LEU A 169 11.13 22.85 -6.51
N ASP A 170 11.05 23.90 -5.69
CA ASP A 170 12.20 24.50 -5.02
C ASP A 170 12.90 23.51 -4.08
N THR A 171 12.19 22.53 -3.52
CA THR A 171 12.80 21.45 -2.72
C THR A 171 13.69 20.51 -3.53
N ARG A 172 13.70 20.60 -4.85
CA ARG A 172 14.62 19.90 -5.77
C ARG A 172 15.63 20.84 -6.38
N LYS A 173 15.22 22.06 -6.68
CA LYS A 173 16.05 23.09 -7.33
C LYS A 173 17.23 23.53 -6.46
N PHE A 174 17.04 23.66 -5.17
CA PHE A 174 18.06 24.13 -4.22
C PHE A 174 18.79 23.02 -3.48
N GLY A 175 18.62 21.79 -3.90
CA GLY A 175 19.26 20.61 -3.35
C GLY A 175 18.23 19.62 -2.82
N THR A 176 18.53 18.36 -3.05
CA THR A 176 17.68 17.25 -2.65
C THR A 176 18.51 16.01 -2.35
N CYS A 177 17.88 14.99 -1.82
CA CYS A 177 18.43 13.65 -1.69
C CYS A 177 17.36 12.61 -2.06
N PRO A 178 17.73 11.36 -2.36
CA PRO A 178 16.77 10.27 -2.44
C PRO A 178 15.98 10.18 -1.13
N HIS A 179 14.67 10.19 -1.25
CA HIS A 179 13.78 10.08 -0.09
C HIS A 179 12.48 9.40 -0.45
N SER A 180 11.92 8.74 0.53
CA SER A 180 10.65 8.05 0.45
C SER A 180 9.83 8.30 1.71
N GLY A 181 8.57 7.92 1.67
CA GLY A 181 7.69 8.06 2.82
C GLY A 181 6.34 7.41 2.56
N PHE A 182 5.59 7.22 3.64
CA PHE A 182 4.25 6.68 3.59
C PHE A 182 3.30 7.38 4.57
N GLY A 183 2.02 7.21 4.33
CA GLY A 183 0.96 7.56 5.27
C GLY A 183 0.21 6.31 5.71
N LEU A 184 -0.05 6.18 7.01
CA LEU A 184 -0.86 5.10 7.56
C LEU A 184 -2.26 5.63 7.89
N GLY A 185 -3.29 4.91 7.44
CA GLY A 185 -4.68 5.16 7.85
C GLY A 185 -4.90 4.72 9.29
N PHE A 186 -4.91 5.66 10.24
CA PHE A 186 -5.06 5.34 11.65
C PHE A 186 -6.37 4.60 11.94
N GLU A 187 -7.47 5.03 11.34
CA GLU A 187 -8.77 4.38 11.47
C GLU A 187 -8.74 2.94 10.93
N ARG A 188 -8.03 2.73 9.81
CA ARG A 188 -7.88 1.38 9.23
C ARG A 188 -7.05 0.47 10.13
N LEU A 189 -6.01 1.00 10.78
CA LEU A 189 -5.25 0.27 11.79
C LEU A 189 -6.14 -0.11 12.99
N LEU A 190 -6.96 0.81 13.49
CA LEU A 190 -7.92 0.52 14.56
C LEU A 190 -8.92 -0.56 14.15
N LEU A 191 -9.53 -0.46 12.97
CA LEU A 191 -10.43 -1.51 12.45
C LEU A 191 -9.75 -2.87 12.38
N PHE A 192 -8.49 -2.90 11.94
CA PHE A 192 -7.72 -4.14 11.84
C PHE A 192 -7.43 -4.76 13.21
N VAL A 193 -6.97 -3.95 14.17
CA VAL A 193 -6.59 -4.42 15.52
C VAL A 193 -7.80 -4.78 16.37
N THR A 194 -8.94 -4.12 16.16
CA THR A 194 -10.16 -4.36 16.94
C THR A 194 -11.11 -5.40 16.31
N GLY A 195 -10.96 -5.67 15.01
CA GLY A 195 -11.89 -6.52 14.28
C GLY A 195 -13.27 -5.89 14.06
N MET A 196 -13.43 -4.62 14.36
CA MET A 196 -14.69 -3.90 14.17
C MET A 196 -14.94 -3.61 12.69
N ALA A 197 -16.20 -3.64 12.28
CA ALA A 197 -16.58 -3.31 10.91
C ALA A 197 -16.69 -1.79 10.66
N ASN A 198 -16.79 -0.99 11.72
CA ASN A 198 -16.94 0.46 11.67
C ASN A 198 -16.28 1.11 12.90
N ILE A 199 -15.70 2.29 12.73
CA ILE A 199 -15.11 3.12 13.81
C ILE A 199 -16.13 3.95 14.59
N ARG A 200 -17.38 3.87 14.22
CA ARG A 200 -18.50 4.58 14.89
C ARG A 200 -19.07 3.76 16.02
#